data_f5360e9e654aea25386f808b1f063067
#
_entry.id   f5360e9e654aea25386f808b1f063067
#
_cell.length_a   1.000
_cell.length_b   1.000
_cell.length_c   1.000
_cell.angle_alpha   90.00
_cell.angle_beta   90.00
_cell.angle_gamma   90.00
#
_symmetry.space_group_name_H-M   'P 1'
#
loop_
_entity.id
_entity.type
_entity.pdbx_description
1 polymer ?
#
loop_
_entity_poly.entity_id
_entity_poly.type
_entity_poly.pdbx_seq_one_letter_code
_entity_poly.pdbx_strand_id
1 'polypeptide(L)'
;PAGEWRDGWLARIAAGALTGSGFSEVGDNTLGQHSTTVVRQGDHYVVNGTKFYTTGSLLSEWIHISASTEQGEPIGALVPFPSEGLEIVDDWDGFGQQLSASGTARFDNVVLQADHVKPYVGRFGYSVGFYQLVHLAELSGIGRAASRELAERVAARKRVYGGRSNARSSEDPQVLEVVGRVRAAAHAAGVITLDAARALERAHHAKHLPPEQRQAVYDEAEIEVSQAVTTVTDLILDATARLFDALGASSAQRSQALDRHWRNARTISS
;
A
#
# COMPACT_ATOMS: atom_id res chain seq x y z
N PRO A 1 20.67 14.19 -3.48
CA PRO A 1 21.29 15.49 -3.48
C PRO A 1 20.61 16.37 -2.45
N ALA A 2 21.39 16.87 -1.50
CA ALA A 2 20.98 17.98 -0.69
C ALA A 2 20.96 19.21 -1.62
N GLY A 3 19.94 20.04 -1.56
CA GLY A 3 19.94 21.27 -2.29
C GLY A 3 18.62 21.59 -2.99
N GLU A 4 18.68 22.49 -3.93
CA GLU A 4 17.55 23.11 -4.62
C GLU A 4 16.54 22.13 -5.19
N TRP A 5 17.00 20.98 -5.74
CA TRP A 5 16.11 19.94 -6.26
C TRP A 5 15.19 19.37 -5.17
N ARG A 6 15.76 18.94 -4.04
CA ARG A 6 15.00 18.40 -2.90
C ARG A 6 14.02 19.44 -2.37
N ASP A 7 14.50 20.67 -2.17
CA ASP A 7 13.73 21.73 -1.55
C ASP A 7 12.59 22.16 -2.47
N GLY A 8 12.81 22.18 -3.80
CA GLY A 8 11.78 22.41 -4.79
C GLY A 8 10.68 21.33 -4.77
N TRP A 9 11.06 20.04 -4.67
CA TRP A 9 10.08 18.94 -4.58
C TRP A 9 9.33 18.94 -3.24
N LEU A 10 10.01 19.21 -2.12
CA LEU A 10 9.35 19.35 -0.83
C LEU A 10 8.34 20.50 -0.83
N ALA A 11 8.64 21.61 -1.48
CA ALA A 11 7.71 22.72 -1.62
C ALA A 11 6.47 22.34 -2.45
N ARG A 12 6.63 21.59 -3.55
CA ARG A 12 5.50 21.08 -4.37
C ARG A 12 4.59 20.17 -3.53
N ILE A 13 5.18 19.20 -2.82
CA ILE A 13 4.43 18.28 -1.95
C ILE A 13 3.72 19.06 -0.82
N ALA A 14 4.39 20.03 -0.20
CA ALA A 14 3.78 20.87 0.83
C ALA A 14 2.65 21.76 0.30
N ALA A 15 2.68 22.10 -1.00
CA ALA A 15 1.60 22.80 -1.68
C ALA A 15 0.43 21.88 -2.08
N GLY A 16 0.52 20.59 -1.81
CA GLY A 16 -0.54 19.60 -2.06
C GLY A 16 -0.38 18.78 -3.34
N ALA A 17 0.77 18.86 -4.04
CA ALA A 17 1.01 18.03 -5.22
C ALA A 17 1.02 16.54 -4.85
N LEU A 18 0.24 15.76 -5.58
CA LEU A 18 0.16 14.30 -5.43
C LEU A 18 1.10 13.62 -6.42
N THR A 19 1.66 12.50 -5.99
CA THR A 19 2.57 11.68 -6.80
C THR A 19 2.10 10.24 -6.81
N GLY A 20 1.76 9.72 -7.98
CA GLY A 20 1.57 8.30 -8.22
C GLY A 20 2.89 7.56 -8.31
N SER A 21 2.85 6.23 -8.30
CA SER A 21 4.03 5.37 -8.38
C SER A 21 4.01 4.49 -9.63
N GLY A 22 5.15 4.35 -10.32
CA GLY A 22 5.31 3.49 -11.49
C GLY A 22 6.65 2.75 -11.41
N PHE A 23 6.75 1.74 -10.52
CA PHE A 23 8.00 1.02 -10.32
C PHE A 23 8.03 -0.35 -11.00
N SER A 24 6.88 -1.00 -11.13
CA SER A 24 6.76 -2.36 -11.63
C SER A 24 6.64 -2.41 -13.15
N GLU A 25 7.12 -3.49 -13.73
CA GLU A 25 6.97 -3.84 -15.14
C GLU A 25 6.48 -5.28 -15.26
N VAL A 26 5.69 -5.56 -16.29
CA VAL A 26 5.28 -6.93 -16.63
C VAL A 26 6.34 -7.51 -17.59
N GLY A 27 6.91 -8.66 -17.26
CA GLY A 27 7.88 -9.36 -18.07
C GLY A 27 8.91 -10.15 -17.26
N ASP A 28 9.82 -10.82 -17.95
CA ASP A 28 10.88 -11.67 -17.36
C ASP A 28 12.10 -10.87 -16.86
N ASN A 29 11.94 -9.61 -16.55
CA ASN A 29 13.04 -8.76 -16.11
C ASN A 29 13.54 -9.20 -14.72
N THR A 30 14.86 -9.31 -14.58
CA THR A 30 15.50 -9.54 -13.27
C THR A 30 15.22 -8.35 -12.35
N LEU A 31 15.03 -8.63 -11.07
CA LEU A 31 14.78 -7.60 -10.07
C LEU A 31 15.84 -6.47 -10.15
N GLY A 32 15.40 -5.24 -10.38
CA GLY A 32 16.27 -4.06 -10.54
C GLY A 32 16.68 -3.72 -11.97
N GLN A 33 16.33 -4.54 -12.96
CA GLN A 33 16.44 -4.18 -14.39
C GLN A 33 15.09 -3.64 -14.88
N HIS A 34 15.13 -2.51 -15.57
CA HIS A 34 13.94 -1.88 -16.14
C HIS A 34 14.05 -1.83 -17.66
N SER A 35 12.97 -2.22 -18.34
CA SER A 35 12.83 -2.04 -19.79
C SER A 35 12.44 -0.59 -20.14
N THR A 36 11.80 0.12 -19.21
CA THR A 36 11.56 1.55 -19.33
C THR A 36 12.87 2.31 -19.28
N THR A 37 13.10 3.18 -20.24
CA THR A 37 14.33 3.96 -20.38
C THR A 37 14.10 5.44 -20.18
N VAL A 38 15.10 6.13 -19.61
CA VAL A 38 15.21 7.57 -19.51
C VAL A 38 16.53 7.97 -20.12
N VAL A 39 16.48 8.52 -21.34
CA VAL A 39 17.66 8.82 -22.16
C VAL A 39 17.85 10.33 -22.29
N ARG A 40 19.07 10.81 -22.06
CA ARG A 40 19.39 12.24 -22.23
C ARG A 40 19.53 12.62 -23.69
N GLN A 41 18.84 13.66 -24.12
CA GLN A 41 18.94 14.23 -25.45
C GLN A 41 19.21 15.75 -25.32
N GLY A 42 20.50 16.11 -25.35
CA GLY A 42 20.90 17.52 -25.20
C GLY A 42 20.60 18.05 -23.78
N ASP A 43 19.68 18.99 -23.69
CA ASP A 43 19.27 19.67 -22.44
C ASP A 43 18.05 19.03 -21.74
N HIS A 44 17.40 18.06 -22.36
CA HIS A 44 16.24 17.36 -21.87
C HIS A 44 16.44 15.84 -21.81
N TYR A 45 15.44 15.12 -21.30
CA TYR A 45 15.40 13.66 -21.27
C TYR A 45 14.15 13.16 -21.99
N VAL A 46 14.23 11.95 -22.51
CA VAL A 46 13.11 11.25 -23.17
C VAL A 46 12.85 9.94 -22.47
N VAL A 47 11.58 9.69 -22.13
CA VAL A 47 11.13 8.47 -21.49
C VAL A 47 10.39 7.60 -22.50
N ASN A 48 10.77 6.32 -22.55
CA ASN A 48 10.10 5.29 -23.33
C ASN A 48 9.92 4.02 -22.50
N GLY A 49 8.74 3.40 -22.60
CA GLY A 49 8.47 2.12 -21.93
C GLY A 49 7.05 2.01 -21.40
N THR A 50 6.87 0.99 -20.55
CA THR A 50 5.55 0.71 -19.95
C THR A 50 5.73 0.32 -18.50
N LYS A 51 4.91 0.91 -17.64
CA LYS A 51 4.83 0.56 -16.20
C LYS A 51 3.46 -0.04 -15.90
N PHE A 52 3.45 -0.96 -14.95
CA PHE A 52 2.24 -1.61 -14.47
C PHE A 52 2.12 -1.44 -12.95
N TYR A 53 0.91 -1.55 -12.42
CA TYR A 53 0.58 -1.19 -11.04
C TYR A 53 0.96 0.26 -10.70
N THR A 54 0.55 1.19 -11.58
CA THR A 54 0.86 2.61 -11.41
C THR A 54 -0.07 3.28 -10.40
N THR A 55 -0.02 2.78 -9.17
CA THR A 55 -0.92 3.17 -8.09
C THR A 55 -0.97 4.68 -7.89
N GLY A 56 -2.19 5.23 -7.91
CA GLY A 56 -2.46 6.65 -7.70
C GLY A 56 -2.22 7.53 -8.93
N SER A 57 -1.68 7.01 -10.04
CA SER A 57 -1.23 7.85 -11.16
C SER A 57 -2.36 8.62 -11.86
N LEU A 58 -3.57 8.04 -11.96
CA LEU A 58 -4.74 8.74 -12.52
C LEU A 58 -5.24 9.91 -11.64
N LEU A 59 -4.81 9.96 -10.38
CA LEU A 59 -5.29 10.91 -9.38
C LEU A 59 -4.23 11.92 -8.96
N SER A 60 -3.07 11.93 -9.66
CA SER A 60 -1.90 12.73 -9.27
C SER A 60 -1.39 13.58 -10.43
N GLU A 61 -0.72 14.67 -10.09
CA GLU A 61 -0.06 15.57 -11.06
C GLU A 61 1.30 15.04 -11.50
N TRP A 62 1.86 14.07 -10.79
CA TRP A 62 3.18 13.51 -11.02
C TRP A 62 3.18 12.00 -10.90
N ILE A 63 3.99 11.33 -11.70
CA ILE A 63 4.25 9.90 -11.59
C ILE A 63 5.73 9.69 -11.31
N HIS A 64 6.06 9.11 -10.16
CA HIS A 64 7.43 8.72 -9.85
C HIS A 64 7.71 7.34 -10.44
N ILE A 65 8.61 7.28 -11.40
CA ILE A 65 9.02 6.04 -12.07
C ILE A 65 10.44 5.65 -11.74
N SER A 66 10.72 4.35 -11.75
CA SER A 66 12.05 3.78 -11.88
C SER A 66 12.28 3.39 -13.34
N ALA A 67 13.49 3.58 -13.83
CA ALA A 67 13.86 3.31 -15.21
C ALA A 67 15.35 2.96 -15.29
N SER A 68 15.84 2.69 -16.51
CA SER A 68 17.27 2.54 -16.81
C SER A 68 17.73 3.65 -17.73
N THR A 69 18.99 4.05 -17.59
CA THR A 69 19.66 4.86 -18.61
C THR A 69 19.94 4.03 -19.86
N GLU A 70 20.45 4.65 -20.95
CA GLU A 70 20.91 3.95 -22.14
C GLU A 70 22.02 2.91 -21.85
N GLN A 71 22.81 3.13 -20.79
CA GLN A 71 23.87 2.24 -20.35
C GLN A 71 23.36 1.15 -19.38
N GLY A 72 22.06 1.12 -19.08
CA GLY A 72 21.44 0.16 -18.16
C GLY A 72 21.59 0.54 -16.67
N GLU A 73 22.06 1.74 -16.36
CA GLU A 73 22.17 2.20 -14.98
C GLU A 73 20.79 2.61 -14.43
N PRO A 74 20.48 2.31 -13.16
CA PRO A 74 19.20 2.69 -12.58
C PRO A 74 19.07 4.22 -12.45
N ILE A 75 17.91 4.72 -12.83
CA ILE A 75 17.56 6.14 -12.77
C ILE A 75 16.10 6.31 -12.31
N GLY A 76 15.80 7.41 -11.65
CA GLY A 76 14.44 7.79 -11.26
C GLY A 76 13.98 9.02 -12.03
N ALA A 77 12.68 9.10 -12.34
CA ALA A 77 12.10 10.29 -12.92
C ALA A 77 10.73 10.60 -12.32
N LEU A 78 10.39 11.87 -12.30
CA LEU A 78 9.07 12.40 -11.95
C LEU A 78 8.45 12.94 -13.22
N VAL A 79 7.48 12.21 -13.75
CA VAL A 79 6.81 12.54 -15.00
C VAL A 79 5.56 13.34 -14.70
N PRO A 80 5.40 14.56 -15.25
CA PRO A 80 4.17 15.32 -15.04
C PRO A 80 3.00 14.65 -15.76
N PHE A 81 1.81 14.73 -15.17
CA PHE A 81 0.58 14.26 -15.79
C PHE A 81 -0.48 15.37 -15.77
N PRO A 82 -1.06 15.71 -16.92
CA PRO A 82 -0.83 15.12 -18.25
C PRO A 82 0.49 15.55 -18.91
N SER A 83 1.04 14.69 -19.76
CA SER A 83 2.16 15.00 -20.67
C SER A 83 1.90 14.41 -22.05
N GLU A 84 2.40 15.04 -23.11
CA GLU A 84 2.39 14.48 -24.45
C GLU A 84 3.19 13.16 -24.48
N GLY A 85 2.64 12.13 -25.12
CA GLY A 85 3.22 10.79 -25.16
C GLY A 85 2.99 9.94 -23.91
N LEU A 86 2.33 10.46 -22.85
CA LEU A 86 1.95 9.70 -21.67
C LEU A 86 0.48 9.29 -21.73
N GLU A 87 0.24 7.99 -21.73
CA GLU A 87 -1.09 7.39 -21.59
C GLU A 87 -1.16 6.62 -20.25
N ILE A 88 -2.19 6.91 -19.45
CA ILE A 88 -2.51 6.12 -18.26
C ILE A 88 -3.84 5.43 -18.51
N VAL A 89 -3.84 4.09 -18.44
CA VAL A 89 -5.01 3.27 -18.69
C VAL A 89 -5.58 2.80 -17.34
N ASP A 90 -6.90 2.97 -17.16
CA ASP A 90 -7.62 2.44 -15.99
C ASP A 90 -8.02 0.99 -16.25
N ASP A 91 -7.01 0.12 -16.28
CA ASP A 91 -7.13 -1.32 -16.54
C ASP A 91 -6.82 -2.19 -15.32
N TRP A 92 -6.90 -1.63 -14.11
CA TRP A 92 -6.77 -2.39 -12.88
C TRP A 92 -7.96 -3.35 -12.69
N ASP A 93 -7.73 -4.66 -12.89
CA ASP A 93 -8.73 -5.73 -12.78
C ASP A 93 -8.62 -6.51 -11.45
N GLY A 94 -8.10 -5.88 -10.40
CA GLY A 94 -8.02 -6.48 -9.07
C GLY A 94 -9.39 -6.55 -8.39
N PHE A 95 -9.70 -7.67 -7.71
CA PHE A 95 -10.96 -7.82 -6.98
C PHE A 95 -11.05 -6.92 -5.72
N GLY A 96 -9.94 -6.38 -5.24
CA GLY A 96 -9.85 -5.41 -4.15
C GLY A 96 -9.11 -4.14 -4.57
N GLN A 97 -9.12 -3.13 -3.70
CA GLN A 97 -8.45 -1.83 -3.95
C GLN A 97 -8.82 -1.20 -5.31
N GLN A 98 -10.07 -1.32 -5.72
CA GLN A 98 -10.54 -0.90 -7.04
C GLN A 98 -10.36 0.59 -7.33
N LEU A 99 -10.29 1.42 -6.30
CA LEU A 99 -10.10 2.86 -6.42
C LEU A 99 -8.63 3.30 -6.33
N SER A 100 -7.69 2.35 -6.36
CA SER A 100 -6.26 2.65 -6.25
C SER A 100 -5.64 3.22 -7.53
N ALA A 101 -6.36 3.16 -8.66
CA ALA A 101 -5.86 3.59 -9.97
C ALA A 101 -4.50 2.92 -10.30
N SER A 102 -4.42 1.58 -10.09
CA SER A 102 -3.19 0.79 -10.24
C SER A 102 -3.04 0.19 -11.65
N GLY A 103 -3.45 0.90 -12.68
CA GLY A 103 -3.40 0.44 -14.06
C GLY A 103 -2.04 0.55 -14.74
N THR A 104 -2.07 0.58 -16.06
CA THR A 104 -0.89 0.67 -16.93
C THR A 104 -0.57 2.12 -17.28
N ALA A 105 0.70 2.50 -17.24
CA ALA A 105 1.21 3.74 -17.82
C ALA A 105 2.15 3.44 -18.99
N ARG A 106 1.88 4.03 -20.16
CA ARG A 106 2.68 3.92 -21.36
C ARG A 106 3.37 5.25 -21.65
N PHE A 107 4.65 5.18 -21.92
CA PHE A 107 5.51 6.32 -22.21
C PHE A 107 6.02 6.17 -23.65
N ASP A 108 5.62 7.07 -24.52
CA ASP A 108 6.07 7.14 -25.91
C ASP A 108 6.70 8.51 -26.16
N ASN A 109 8.04 8.55 -26.14
CA ASN A 109 8.83 9.75 -26.32
C ASN A 109 8.43 10.93 -25.38
N VAL A 110 8.10 10.63 -24.12
CA VAL A 110 7.73 11.66 -23.15
C VAL A 110 8.94 12.52 -22.80
N VAL A 111 8.83 13.83 -23.05
CA VAL A 111 9.93 14.78 -22.80
C VAL A 111 9.91 15.27 -21.35
N LEU A 112 11.05 15.18 -20.68
CA LEU A 112 11.25 15.64 -19.32
C LEU A 112 12.32 16.72 -19.22
N GLN A 113 12.10 17.71 -18.36
CA GLN A 113 13.13 18.67 -17.98
C GLN A 113 14.20 18.02 -17.12
N ALA A 114 15.39 18.60 -17.10
CA ALA A 114 16.53 18.03 -16.34
C ALA A 114 16.25 17.94 -14.81
N ASP A 115 15.46 18.83 -14.25
CA ASP A 115 15.06 18.83 -12.84
C ASP A 115 14.00 17.77 -12.49
N HIS A 116 13.37 17.15 -13.49
CA HIS A 116 12.46 16.01 -13.29
C HIS A 116 13.20 14.67 -13.17
N VAL A 117 14.47 14.62 -13.54
CA VAL A 117 15.26 13.39 -13.56
C VAL A 117 16.28 13.41 -12.44
N LYS A 118 16.38 12.30 -11.73
CA LYS A 118 17.26 12.15 -10.59
C LYS A 118 18.12 10.90 -10.75
N PRO A 119 19.46 10.99 -10.59
CA PRO A 119 20.27 9.80 -10.44
C PRO A 119 19.72 8.93 -9.33
N TYR A 120 19.65 7.62 -9.55
CA TYR A 120 19.18 6.70 -8.53
C TYR A 120 20.17 6.76 -7.36
N VAL A 121 19.76 7.45 -6.32
CA VAL A 121 20.45 7.38 -5.03
C VAL A 121 19.70 6.33 -4.23
N GLY A 122 20.40 5.32 -3.76
CA GLY A 122 19.82 4.25 -2.94
C GLY A 122 18.86 4.80 -1.88
N ARG A 123 17.82 4.06 -1.61
CA ARG A 123 16.85 4.39 -0.56
C ARG A 123 17.55 4.35 0.81
N PHE A 124 16.93 4.91 1.82
CA PHE A 124 17.42 4.75 3.20
C PHE A 124 17.37 3.26 3.62
N GLY A 125 18.31 2.83 4.49
CA GLY A 125 18.58 1.41 4.74
C GLY A 125 17.43 0.58 5.34
N TYR A 126 16.40 1.22 5.88
CA TYR A 126 15.18 0.58 6.41
C TYR A 126 13.94 0.86 5.54
N SER A 127 14.12 1.21 4.27
CA SER A 127 13.03 1.60 3.36
C SER A 127 12.06 0.47 3.06
N VAL A 128 12.51 -0.77 3.00
CA VAL A 128 11.64 -1.94 2.77
C VAL A 128 10.65 -2.07 3.92
N GLY A 129 11.14 -2.10 5.15
CA GLY A 129 10.29 -2.11 6.35
C GLY A 129 9.33 -0.92 6.42
N PHE A 130 9.77 0.27 6.00
CA PHE A 130 8.89 1.45 5.97
C PHE A 130 7.69 1.28 5.02
N TYR A 131 7.89 0.74 3.82
CA TYR A 131 6.78 0.47 2.90
C TYR A 131 5.85 -0.63 3.43
N GLN A 132 6.41 -1.66 4.05
CA GLN A 132 5.62 -2.69 4.71
C GLN A 132 4.80 -2.14 5.88
N LEU A 133 5.33 -1.18 6.63
CA LEU A 133 4.57 -0.52 7.71
C LEU A 133 3.33 0.23 7.18
N VAL A 134 3.40 0.83 5.99
CA VAL A 134 2.23 1.46 5.35
C VAL A 134 1.14 0.41 5.11
N HIS A 135 1.49 -0.74 4.52
CA HIS A 135 0.54 -1.85 4.30
C HIS A 135 -0.02 -2.41 5.61
N LEU A 136 0.80 -2.53 6.66
CA LEU A 136 0.35 -2.93 8.00
C LEU A 136 -0.68 -1.94 8.58
N ALA A 137 -0.46 -0.64 8.40
CA ALA A 137 -1.38 0.39 8.85
C ALA A 137 -2.73 0.31 8.11
N GLU A 138 -2.71 0.04 6.80
CA GLU A 138 -3.91 -0.18 6.00
C GLU A 138 -4.65 -1.44 6.43
N LEU A 139 -3.97 -2.59 6.60
CA LEU A 139 -4.57 -3.83 7.11
C LEU A 139 -5.22 -3.63 8.47
N SER A 140 -4.52 -2.98 9.40
CA SER A 140 -5.06 -2.65 10.72
C SER A 140 -6.27 -1.71 10.63
N GLY A 141 -6.27 -0.78 9.69
CA GLY A 141 -7.38 0.09 9.37
C GLY A 141 -8.61 -0.67 8.87
N ILE A 142 -8.41 -1.62 7.97
CA ILE A 142 -9.46 -2.53 7.45
C ILE A 142 -10.05 -3.36 8.61
N GLY A 143 -9.20 -3.94 9.45
CA GLY A 143 -9.64 -4.71 10.62
C GLY A 143 -10.51 -3.89 11.58
N ARG A 144 -10.13 -2.65 11.87
CA ARG A 144 -10.92 -1.72 12.70
C ARG A 144 -12.27 -1.38 12.05
N ALA A 145 -12.27 -1.12 10.74
CA ALA A 145 -13.49 -0.81 9.99
C ALA A 145 -14.44 -2.02 9.98
N ALA A 146 -13.94 -3.21 9.70
CA ALA A 146 -14.71 -4.46 9.71
C ALA A 146 -15.30 -4.75 11.10
N SER A 147 -14.52 -4.62 12.15
CA SER A 147 -14.96 -4.82 13.54
C SER A 147 -16.06 -3.84 13.95
N ARG A 148 -15.91 -2.56 13.58
CA ARG A 148 -16.93 -1.54 13.87
C ARG A 148 -18.23 -1.84 13.13
N GLU A 149 -18.14 -2.08 11.82
CA GLU A 149 -19.33 -2.36 10.99
C GLU A 149 -20.05 -3.63 11.46
N LEU A 150 -19.31 -4.69 11.82
CA LEU A 150 -19.89 -5.90 12.40
C LEU A 150 -20.70 -5.58 13.66
N ALA A 151 -20.13 -4.85 14.61
CA ALA A 151 -20.80 -4.48 15.86
C ALA A 151 -22.06 -3.64 15.62
N GLU A 152 -22.02 -2.65 14.71
CA GLU A 152 -23.15 -1.83 14.33
C GLU A 152 -24.28 -2.66 13.71
N ARG A 153 -23.94 -3.58 12.80
CA ARG A 153 -24.93 -4.46 12.15
C ARG A 153 -25.57 -5.43 13.12
N VAL A 154 -24.81 -6.01 14.05
CA VAL A 154 -25.32 -6.91 15.10
C VAL A 154 -26.26 -6.14 16.02
N ALA A 155 -25.90 -4.94 16.45
CA ALA A 155 -26.72 -4.09 17.31
C ALA A 155 -28.04 -3.65 16.62
N ALA A 156 -27.99 -3.33 15.33
CA ALA A 156 -29.14 -2.89 14.56
C ALA A 156 -30.12 -4.03 14.20
N ARG A 157 -29.71 -5.29 14.33
CA ARG A 157 -30.47 -6.44 13.88
C ARG A 157 -31.65 -6.72 14.81
N LYS A 158 -32.90 -6.52 14.30
CA LYS A 158 -34.14 -6.75 15.02
C LYS A 158 -34.68 -8.18 14.91
N ARG A 159 -34.21 -8.94 13.90
CA ARG A 159 -34.74 -10.29 13.62
C ARG A 159 -34.21 -11.28 14.66
N VAL A 160 -35.13 -11.96 15.31
CA VAL A 160 -34.85 -13.11 16.16
C VAL A 160 -34.94 -14.39 15.31
N TYR A 161 -33.94 -15.24 15.33
CA TYR A 161 -34.07 -16.57 14.75
C TYR A 161 -34.79 -17.47 15.73
N GLY A 162 -36.03 -17.86 15.35
CA GLY A 162 -36.80 -18.85 16.13
C GLY A 162 -36.02 -20.12 16.34
N GLY A 163 -35.70 -20.46 17.55
CA GLY A 163 -34.93 -21.58 17.99
C GLY A 163 -34.93 -21.68 19.52
N ARG A 164 -33.91 -22.29 20.10
CA ARG A 164 -33.79 -22.48 21.57
C ARG A 164 -33.68 -21.17 22.37
N SER A 165 -33.33 -20.06 21.75
CA SER A 165 -33.32 -18.75 22.40
C SER A 165 -34.06 -17.72 21.54
N ASN A 166 -35.00 -16.97 22.15
CA ASN A 166 -35.64 -15.80 21.56
C ASN A 166 -34.79 -14.53 21.72
N ALA A 167 -33.46 -14.70 21.90
CA ALA A 167 -32.57 -13.58 22.13
C ALA A 167 -32.32 -12.78 20.83
N ARG A 168 -32.14 -11.50 20.96
CA ARG A 168 -31.68 -10.63 19.88
C ARG A 168 -30.22 -11.04 19.52
N SER A 169 -29.80 -10.76 18.28
CA SER A 169 -28.41 -11.02 17.86
C SER A 169 -27.40 -10.34 18.79
N SER A 170 -27.72 -9.19 19.36
CA SER A 170 -26.91 -8.45 20.33
C SER A 170 -26.87 -9.08 21.75
N GLU A 171 -27.65 -10.11 21.99
CA GLU A 171 -27.75 -10.84 23.28
C GLU A 171 -27.35 -12.32 23.13
N ASP A 172 -27.17 -12.78 21.89
CA ASP A 172 -26.82 -14.16 21.59
C ASP A 172 -25.31 -14.40 21.86
N PRO A 173 -24.96 -15.32 22.79
CA PRO A 173 -23.57 -15.58 23.15
C PRO A 173 -22.70 -16.02 21.96
N GLN A 174 -23.24 -16.77 20.98
CA GLN A 174 -22.50 -17.24 19.82
C GLN A 174 -22.16 -16.08 18.89
N VAL A 175 -23.11 -15.16 18.66
CA VAL A 175 -22.88 -13.93 17.87
C VAL A 175 -21.87 -13.03 18.59
N LEU A 176 -22.01 -12.86 19.91
CA LEU A 176 -21.11 -12.02 20.70
C LEU A 176 -19.69 -12.61 20.75
N GLU A 177 -19.53 -13.95 20.72
CA GLU A 177 -18.22 -14.58 20.59
C GLU A 177 -17.53 -14.19 19.28
N VAL A 178 -18.24 -14.25 18.14
CA VAL A 178 -17.67 -13.84 16.84
C VAL A 178 -17.27 -12.36 16.85
N VAL A 179 -18.16 -11.48 17.35
CA VAL A 179 -17.85 -10.05 17.50
C VAL A 179 -16.61 -9.82 18.36
N GLY A 180 -16.50 -10.54 19.47
CA GLY A 180 -15.36 -10.46 20.37
C GLY A 180 -14.05 -10.90 19.70
N ARG A 181 -14.07 -12.01 18.95
CA ARG A 181 -12.90 -12.50 18.19
C ARG A 181 -12.44 -11.51 17.12
N VAL A 182 -13.36 -11.00 16.29
CA VAL A 182 -13.04 -10.00 15.27
C VAL A 182 -12.47 -8.72 15.92
N ARG A 183 -13.05 -8.28 17.02
CA ARG A 183 -12.56 -7.12 17.77
C ARG A 183 -11.16 -7.33 18.33
N ALA A 184 -10.90 -8.51 18.92
CA ALA A 184 -9.60 -8.86 19.47
C ALA A 184 -8.51 -8.93 18.39
N ALA A 185 -8.81 -9.53 17.23
CA ALA A 185 -7.91 -9.57 16.08
C ALA A 185 -7.55 -8.16 15.57
N ALA A 186 -8.56 -7.30 15.40
CA ALA A 186 -8.35 -5.91 14.98
C ALA A 186 -7.53 -5.10 16.01
N HIS A 187 -7.71 -5.36 17.30
CA HIS A 187 -6.91 -4.74 18.36
C HIS A 187 -5.46 -5.23 18.33
N ALA A 188 -5.25 -6.55 18.25
CA ALA A 188 -3.92 -7.15 18.19
C ALA A 188 -3.14 -6.64 16.96
N ALA A 189 -3.77 -6.61 15.78
CA ALA A 189 -3.17 -6.05 14.57
C ALA A 189 -2.70 -4.60 14.76
N GLY A 190 -3.52 -3.76 15.40
CA GLY A 190 -3.15 -2.38 15.70
C GLY A 190 -1.94 -2.27 16.65
N VAL A 191 -1.88 -3.10 17.69
CA VAL A 191 -0.75 -3.13 18.65
C VAL A 191 0.53 -3.58 17.95
N ILE A 192 0.47 -4.65 17.16
CA ILE A 192 1.62 -5.18 16.41
C ILE A 192 2.12 -4.14 15.38
N THR A 193 1.21 -3.48 14.67
CA THR A 193 1.58 -2.40 13.73
C THR A 193 2.31 -1.25 14.42
N LEU A 194 1.86 -0.85 15.60
CA LEU A 194 2.54 0.20 16.37
C LEU A 194 3.92 -0.25 16.89
N ASP A 195 4.09 -1.53 17.19
CA ASP A 195 5.37 -2.07 17.59
C ASP A 195 6.36 -2.10 16.43
N ALA A 196 5.92 -2.53 15.25
CA ALA A 196 6.69 -2.41 14.00
C ALA A 196 7.10 -0.95 13.70
N ALA A 197 6.22 0.01 13.96
CA ALA A 197 6.56 1.43 13.81
C ALA A 197 7.68 1.86 14.76
N ARG A 198 7.70 1.36 16.01
CA ARG A 198 8.79 1.63 16.98
C ARG A 198 10.12 1.00 16.54
N ALA A 199 10.08 -0.18 15.92
CA ALA A 199 11.28 -0.79 15.33
C ALA A 199 11.90 0.13 14.26
N LEU A 200 11.08 0.65 13.36
CA LEU A 200 11.54 1.60 12.34
C LEU A 200 11.96 2.96 12.90
N GLU A 201 11.38 3.39 14.00
CA GLU A 201 11.83 4.60 14.71
C GLU A 201 13.24 4.38 15.29
N ARG A 202 13.54 3.20 15.88
CA ARG A 202 14.91 2.83 16.28
C ARG A 202 15.87 2.85 15.10
N ALA A 203 15.47 2.27 13.96
CA ALA A 203 16.26 2.30 12.73
C ALA A 203 16.52 3.74 12.24
N HIS A 204 15.51 4.61 12.30
CA HIS A 204 15.69 6.03 11.95
C HIS A 204 16.71 6.73 12.85
N HIS A 205 16.70 6.48 14.14
CA HIS A 205 17.65 7.06 15.09
C HIS A 205 19.06 6.48 14.96
N ALA A 206 19.20 5.27 14.42
CA ALA A 206 20.49 4.62 14.20
C ALA A 206 21.35 5.27 13.09
N LYS A 207 20.82 6.23 12.32
CA LYS A 207 21.54 6.89 11.21
C LYS A 207 22.88 7.53 11.60
N HIS A 208 23.09 7.83 12.89
CA HIS A 208 24.31 8.43 13.43
C HIS A 208 25.32 7.39 13.95
N LEU A 209 24.94 6.11 14.00
CA LEU A 209 25.82 5.03 14.45
C LEU A 209 26.90 4.70 13.39
N PRO A 210 28.02 4.08 13.81
CA PRO A 210 28.98 3.49 12.88
C PRO A 210 28.29 2.51 11.92
N PRO A 211 28.78 2.36 10.67
CA PRO A 211 28.09 1.60 9.62
C PRO A 211 27.67 0.19 10.01
N GLU A 212 28.52 -0.56 10.68
CA GLU A 212 28.24 -1.93 11.10
C GLU A 212 27.12 -2.00 12.16
N GLN A 213 27.20 -1.15 13.19
CA GLN A 213 26.16 -1.08 14.22
C GLN A 213 24.82 -0.60 13.66
N ARG A 214 24.87 0.35 12.74
CA ARG A 214 23.68 0.85 12.06
C ARG A 214 23.01 -0.24 11.23
N GLN A 215 23.79 -1.03 10.48
CA GLN A 215 23.26 -2.12 9.68
C GLN A 215 22.59 -3.18 10.56
N ALA A 216 23.19 -3.54 11.68
CA ALA A 216 22.58 -4.48 12.62
C ALA A 216 21.20 -4.02 13.11
N VAL A 217 21.04 -2.72 13.42
CA VAL A 217 19.72 -2.16 13.81
C VAL A 217 18.73 -2.17 12.65
N TYR A 218 19.17 -1.95 11.42
CA TYR A 218 18.30 -2.02 10.26
C TYR A 218 17.80 -3.45 10.00
N ASP A 219 18.71 -4.43 10.11
CA ASP A 219 18.38 -5.85 9.92
C ASP A 219 17.40 -6.34 10.99
N GLU A 220 17.60 -5.95 12.25
CA GLU A 220 16.67 -6.25 13.35
C GLU A 220 15.28 -5.64 13.10
N ALA A 221 15.22 -4.38 12.72
CA ALA A 221 13.95 -3.72 12.42
C ALA A 221 13.22 -4.36 11.22
N GLU A 222 13.95 -4.81 10.20
CA GLU A 222 13.37 -5.51 9.05
C GLU A 222 12.79 -6.87 9.45
N ILE A 223 13.46 -7.61 10.33
CA ILE A 223 12.96 -8.87 10.90
C ILE A 223 11.66 -8.62 11.69
N GLU A 224 11.65 -7.64 12.59
CA GLU A 224 10.47 -7.31 13.39
C GLU A 224 9.26 -6.91 12.51
N VAL A 225 9.49 -6.09 11.49
CA VAL A 225 8.44 -5.71 10.53
C VAL A 225 7.95 -6.92 9.74
N SER A 226 8.84 -7.81 9.30
CA SER A 226 8.46 -9.03 8.55
C SER A 226 7.61 -9.98 9.39
N GLN A 227 7.93 -10.13 10.68
CA GLN A 227 7.11 -10.88 11.63
C GLN A 227 5.73 -10.24 11.81
N ALA A 228 5.68 -8.90 11.90
CA ALA A 228 4.43 -8.16 11.98
C ALA A 228 3.57 -8.36 10.72
N VAL A 229 4.16 -8.30 9.52
CA VAL A 229 3.46 -8.53 8.24
C VAL A 229 2.79 -9.92 8.24
N THR A 230 3.54 -10.97 8.57
CA THR A 230 3.02 -12.33 8.62
C THR A 230 1.83 -12.44 9.57
N THR A 231 2.00 -11.95 10.81
CA THR A 231 0.98 -12.08 11.85
C THR A 231 -0.26 -11.23 11.58
N VAL A 232 -0.09 -9.98 11.18
CA VAL A 232 -1.22 -9.05 10.93
C VAL A 232 -2.02 -9.48 9.71
N THR A 233 -1.35 -9.97 8.67
CA THR A 233 -2.02 -10.51 7.48
C THR A 233 -2.97 -11.63 7.87
N ASP A 234 -2.51 -12.64 8.59
CA ASP A 234 -3.31 -13.78 9.01
C ASP A 234 -4.48 -13.35 9.90
N LEU A 235 -4.22 -12.48 10.88
CA LEU A 235 -5.24 -11.97 11.79
C LEU A 235 -6.37 -11.25 11.05
N ILE A 236 -6.03 -10.40 10.09
CA ILE A 236 -7.04 -9.57 9.40
C ILE A 236 -7.78 -10.36 8.33
N LEU A 237 -7.11 -11.25 7.60
CA LEU A 237 -7.78 -12.12 6.65
C LEU A 237 -8.78 -13.06 7.34
N ASP A 238 -8.39 -13.67 8.47
CA ASP A 238 -9.29 -14.51 9.28
C ASP A 238 -10.45 -13.68 9.84
N ALA A 239 -10.19 -12.53 10.46
CA ALA A 239 -11.21 -11.67 11.03
C ALA A 239 -12.23 -11.19 10.00
N THR A 240 -11.78 -10.81 8.80
CA THR A 240 -12.66 -10.32 7.72
C THR A 240 -13.45 -11.43 7.04
N ALA A 241 -13.01 -12.69 7.11
CA ALA A 241 -13.78 -13.86 6.73
C ALA A 241 -14.83 -14.22 7.80
N ARG A 242 -14.44 -14.23 9.09
CA ARG A 242 -15.32 -14.61 10.21
C ARG A 242 -16.50 -13.68 10.46
N LEU A 243 -16.45 -12.44 10.02
CA LEU A 243 -17.56 -11.49 10.25
C LEU A 243 -18.90 -12.01 9.71
N PHE A 244 -18.90 -12.88 8.69
CA PHE A 244 -20.10 -13.47 8.13
C PHE A 244 -20.79 -14.48 9.08
N ASP A 245 -20.04 -15.10 9.99
CA ASP A 245 -20.56 -16.08 10.96
C ASP A 245 -21.55 -15.44 11.95
N ALA A 246 -21.43 -14.13 12.22
CA ALA A 246 -22.35 -13.39 13.10
C ALA A 246 -23.61 -12.85 12.41
N LEU A 247 -23.63 -12.78 11.08
CA LEU A 247 -24.64 -12.00 10.35
C LEU A 247 -25.62 -12.85 9.52
N GLY A 248 -25.31 -14.12 9.28
CA GLY A 248 -26.15 -15.06 8.52
C GLY A 248 -26.23 -14.75 7.00
N ALA A 249 -27.04 -15.50 6.27
CA ALA A 249 -27.05 -15.56 4.80
C ALA A 249 -27.26 -14.20 4.09
N SER A 250 -28.03 -13.28 4.68
CA SER A 250 -28.27 -11.96 4.07
C SER A 250 -27.02 -11.09 4.00
N SER A 251 -26.00 -11.37 4.82
CA SER A 251 -24.72 -10.66 4.80
C SER A 251 -23.88 -10.96 3.54
N ALA A 252 -24.13 -12.08 2.89
CA ALA A 252 -23.47 -12.49 1.66
C ALA A 252 -24.05 -11.82 0.39
N GLN A 253 -25.08 -11.00 0.51
CA GLN A 253 -25.63 -10.25 -0.63
C GLN A 253 -24.63 -9.21 -1.12
N ARG A 254 -24.45 -9.10 -2.45
CA ARG A 254 -23.55 -8.11 -3.07
C ARG A 254 -23.84 -6.66 -2.64
N SER A 255 -25.13 -6.32 -2.45
CA SER A 255 -25.55 -5.00 -1.99
C SER A 255 -25.10 -4.65 -0.56
N GLN A 256 -24.74 -5.64 0.25
CA GLN A 256 -24.19 -5.45 1.59
C GLN A 256 -22.69 -5.11 1.56
N ALA A 257 -22.00 -5.49 0.50
CA ALA A 257 -20.60 -5.21 0.22
C ALA A 257 -19.62 -5.52 1.40
N LEU A 258 -19.98 -6.48 2.28
CA LEU A 258 -19.15 -6.83 3.44
C LEU A 258 -17.85 -7.54 3.03
N ASP A 259 -17.89 -8.25 1.92
CA ASP A 259 -16.74 -8.93 1.31
C ASP A 259 -15.62 -7.95 0.91
N ARG A 260 -15.92 -6.64 0.78
CA ARG A 260 -14.92 -5.63 0.46
C ARG A 260 -13.80 -5.57 1.50
N HIS A 261 -14.10 -5.85 2.78
CA HIS A 261 -13.07 -5.88 3.82
C HIS A 261 -12.04 -6.96 3.55
N TRP A 262 -12.47 -8.19 3.24
CA TRP A 262 -11.60 -9.29 2.90
C TRP A 262 -10.88 -9.05 1.56
N ARG A 263 -11.60 -8.62 0.53
CA ARG A 263 -11.03 -8.35 -0.80
C ARG A 263 -9.92 -7.31 -0.73
N ASN A 264 -10.15 -6.20 -0.03
CA ASN A 264 -9.15 -5.16 0.14
C ASN A 264 -7.95 -5.63 0.97
N ALA A 265 -8.20 -6.34 2.09
CA ALA A 265 -7.13 -6.90 2.90
C ALA A 265 -6.28 -7.90 2.10
N ARG A 266 -6.92 -8.78 1.31
CA ARG A 266 -6.21 -9.77 0.49
C ARG A 266 -5.37 -9.10 -0.59
N THR A 267 -5.88 -8.06 -1.24
CA THR A 267 -5.14 -7.34 -2.28
C THR A 267 -3.90 -6.62 -1.74
N ILE A 268 -3.99 -6.00 -0.55
CA ILE A 268 -2.84 -5.34 0.09
C ILE A 268 -1.77 -6.34 0.54
N SER A 269 -2.18 -7.55 0.93
CA SER A 269 -1.27 -8.57 1.46
C SER A 269 -0.70 -9.53 0.39
N SER A 270 -0.97 -9.26 -0.88
CA SER A 270 -0.54 -10.10 -2.01
C SER A 270 0.88 -9.83 -2.46
#